data_9ebf263ddd3e5cc0a9f6a22775ecb48b
#
_entry.id   9ebf263ddd3e5cc0a9f6a22775ecb48b
#
_cell.length_a   1.000
_cell.length_b   1.000
_cell.length_c   1.000
_cell.angle_alpha   90.00
_cell.angle_beta   90.00
_cell.angle_gamma   90.00
#
_symmetry.space_group_name_H-M   'P 1'
#
loop_
_entity.id
_entity.type
_entity.pdbx_description
1 polymer ?
#
loop_
_entity_poly.entity_id
_entity_poly.type
_entity_poly.pdbx_seq_one_letter_code
_entity_poly.pdbx_strand_id
1 'polypeptide(L)'
;MIDPHFQKVFSLALGIKDPWYIKSLDMVPSTKNPEILEMRVEVDFLEGSKFSYNGSEELYPVHDTRERVWRHLNFFQYRCYIQARVPRIILPDGKVKTVDVPWGHDLSGFTLMMEGVILSLVKHMPVSAVAREIGEHDTKIWRVLKYHVEEALKLQDFSDVTVIGVDEYSHRGHNYITVFVSHPDIEVDEEGRRHQVTKPRVLFTTQGKDKAAVGRFLDHFRKKKGEPEAVKVATSDMIHGFRNAMKVCFPNAVTTVDKFHVVSNCEDALDKVRRREAASGGKRKSEALSNTKYIWLKNEENLTDKQRKRLEELLQVEYLDTVKAYDMKLKLQDFYSRHKDYDEKTIFDFENMALDFCNSTMKEMQKFGEMLVRNAVEILNYFDTKRTNAILEGFNSKISIIKNRARGFRNMKNFMNMIYFCCGDLDICFQPIM
;
A
#
# COMPACT_ATOMS: atom_id res chain seq x y z
N MET A 1 1.27 -35.17 38.97
CA MET A 1 2.43 -35.08 38.07
C MET A 1 1.93 -35.31 36.65
N ILE A 2 2.34 -34.46 35.71
CA ILE A 2 2.00 -34.66 34.29
C ILE A 2 2.83 -35.84 33.79
N ASP A 3 2.23 -36.72 32.96
CA ASP A 3 2.96 -37.80 32.31
C ASP A 3 4.14 -37.21 31.51
N PRO A 4 5.36 -37.72 31.64
CA PRO A 4 6.56 -37.18 30.98
C PRO A 4 6.44 -37.12 29.45
N HIS A 5 5.70 -38.05 28.83
CA HIS A 5 5.45 -38.03 27.40
C HIS A 5 4.55 -36.84 26.99
N PHE A 6 3.48 -36.59 27.73
CA PHE A 6 2.62 -35.43 27.51
C PHE A 6 3.39 -34.11 27.71
N GLN A 7 4.18 -34.02 28.78
CA GLN A 7 5.00 -32.85 29.03
C GLN A 7 5.96 -32.57 27.87
N LYS A 8 6.60 -33.60 27.34
CA LYS A 8 7.52 -33.47 26.20
C LYS A 8 6.81 -33.00 24.93
N VAL A 9 5.66 -33.59 24.60
CA VAL A 9 4.87 -33.20 23.42
C VAL A 9 4.39 -31.73 23.51
N PHE A 10 3.85 -31.34 24.67
CA PHE A 10 3.40 -29.99 24.88
C PHE A 10 4.56 -28.99 24.90
N SER A 11 5.69 -29.30 25.50
CA SER A 11 6.87 -28.43 25.48
C SER A 11 7.36 -28.18 24.04
N LEU A 12 7.39 -29.24 23.22
CA LEU A 12 7.73 -29.12 21.79
C LEU A 12 6.71 -28.26 21.03
N ALA A 13 5.42 -28.55 21.21
CA ALA A 13 4.34 -27.84 20.53
C ALA A 13 4.25 -26.35 20.90
N LEU A 14 4.59 -26.02 22.14
CA LEU A 14 4.57 -24.65 22.66
C LEU A 14 5.91 -23.92 22.50
N GLY A 15 6.95 -24.59 21.99
CA GLY A 15 8.29 -24.03 21.86
C GLY A 15 8.99 -23.76 23.19
N ILE A 16 8.59 -24.45 24.26
CA ILE A 16 9.17 -24.32 25.59
C ILE A 16 10.46 -25.12 25.66
N LYS A 17 11.58 -24.44 25.95
CA LYS A 17 12.94 -25.03 26.05
C LYS A 17 13.58 -24.61 27.36
N ASP A 18 14.57 -25.41 27.81
CA ASP A 18 15.37 -25.06 28.97
C ASP A 18 15.81 -23.57 28.95
N PRO A 19 15.80 -22.91 30.09
CA PRO A 19 15.51 -23.43 31.45
C PRO A 19 14.00 -23.46 31.81
N TRP A 20 13.08 -23.18 30.84
CA TRP A 20 11.66 -23.20 31.05
C TRP A 20 11.08 -24.61 30.97
N TYR A 21 10.09 -24.91 31.81
CA TYR A 21 9.36 -26.17 31.81
C TYR A 21 7.87 -25.98 32.10
N ILE A 22 7.04 -26.91 31.66
CA ILE A 22 5.59 -26.93 31.99
C ILE A 22 5.46 -27.53 33.39
N LYS A 23 4.92 -26.69 34.31
CA LYS A 23 4.67 -27.09 35.68
C LYS A 23 3.33 -27.79 35.85
N SER A 24 2.25 -27.24 35.23
CA SER A 24 0.94 -27.88 35.23
C SER A 24 0.15 -27.63 33.93
N LEU A 25 -0.84 -28.49 33.68
CA LEU A 25 -1.81 -28.40 32.59
C LEU A 25 -3.18 -28.66 33.20
N ASP A 26 -4.04 -27.67 33.27
CA ASP A 26 -5.30 -27.74 33.95
C ASP A 26 -6.46 -27.20 33.11
N MET A 27 -7.63 -27.85 33.23
CA MET A 27 -8.88 -27.31 32.71
C MET A 27 -9.58 -26.59 33.85
N VAL A 28 -9.71 -25.27 33.73
CA VAL A 28 -10.28 -24.42 34.78
C VAL A 28 -11.49 -23.66 34.27
N PRO A 29 -12.47 -23.33 35.13
CA PRO A 29 -13.55 -22.41 34.75
C PRO A 29 -13.01 -21.05 34.33
N SER A 30 -13.57 -20.50 33.24
CA SER A 30 -13.23 -19.15 32.78
C SER A 30 -13.62 -18.09 33.81
N THR A 31 -12.77 -17.12 34.03
CA THR A 31 -13.07 -15.99 34.92
C THR A 31 -14.22 -15.11 34.42
N LYS A 32 -14.52 -15.15 33.12
CA LYS A 32 -15.61 -14.36 32.50
C LYS A 32 -16.95 -15.09 32.51
N ASN A 33 -16.93 -16.40 32.37
CA ASN A 33 -18.09 -17.27 32.40
C ASN A 33 -17.71 -18.64 33.02
N PRO A 34 -18.04 -18.93 34.28
CA PRO A 34 -17.66 -20.17 34.94
C PRO A 34 -18.17 -21.47 34.31
N GLU A 35 -19.20 -21.38 33.45
CA GLU A 35 -19.73 -22.54 32.71
C GLU A 35 -18.82 -22.97 31.56
N ILE A 36 -17.89 -22.09 31.15
CA ILE A 36 -16.93 -22.34 30.06
C ILE A 36 -15.59 -22.73 30.67
N LEU A 37 -15.06 -23.88 30.25
CA LEU A 37 -13.70 -24.28 30.63
C LEU A 37 -12.66 -23.62 29.73
N GLU A 38 -11.52 -23.28 30.32
CA GLU A 38 -10.32 -22.78 29.65
C GLU A 38 -9.14 -23.67 30.05
N MET A 39 -8.25 -23.94 29.08
CA MET A 39 -7.00 -24.63 29.36
C MET A 39 -5.96 -23.63 29.88
N ARG A 40 -5.34 -23.96 31.01
CA ARG A 40 -4.20 -23.21 31.57
C ARG A 40 -2.96 -24.09 31.57
N VAL A 41 -1.91 -23.53 30.97
CA VAL A 41 -0.55 -24.09 30.95
C VAL A 41 0.28 -23.26 31.87
N GLU A 42 0.60 -23.76 33.06
CA GLU A 42 1.53 -23.10 33.96
C GLU A 42 2.96 -23.44 33.57
N VAL A 43 3.76 -22.41 33.28
CA VAL A 43 5.18 -22.55 32.91
C VAL A 43 6.02 -21.89 33.99
N ASP A 44 7.10 -22.56 34.35
CA ASP A 44 8.08 -22.08 35.32
C ASP A 44 9.49 -22.32 34.79
N PHE A 45 10.49 -21.84 35.48
CA PHE A 45 11.88 -22.02 35.12
C PHE A 45 12.65 -22.76 36.27
N LEU A 46 13.72 -23.44 35.91
CA LEU A 46 14.55 -24.16 36.86
C LEU A 46 15.19 -23.20 37.87
N GLU A 47 15.18 -23.60 39.14
CA GLU A 47 15.79 -22.82 40.21
C GLU A 47 17.29 -22.62 39.96
N GLY A 48 17.83 -21.44 40.26
CA GLY A 48 19.24 -21.11 40.02
C GLY A 48 19.56 -20.71 38.56
N SER A 49 18.58 -20.73 37.66
CA SER A 49 18.78 -20.29 36.27
C SER A 49 19.21 -18.84 36.16
N LYS A 50 20.04 -18.55 35.17
CA LYS A 50 20.45 -17.22 34.76
C LYS A 50 19.90 -16.90 33.37
N PHE A 51 19.59 -15.63 33.14
CA PHE A 51 18.95 -15.17 31.90
C PHE A 51 19.71 -14.06 31.22
N SER A 52 19.71 -14.03 29.91
CA SER A 52 20.22 -12.93 29.10
C SER A 52 19.16 -11.82 28.92
N TYR A 53 19.59 -10.68 28.44
CA TYR A 53 18.72 -9.56 28.09
C TYR A 53 19.03 -9.05 26.68
N ASN A 54 18.01 -8.88 25.85
CA ASN A 54 18.11 -8.40 24.44
C ASN A 54 19.15 -9.15 23.60
N GLY A 55 19.26 -10.47 23.75
CA GLY A 55 20.21 -11.29 22.98
C GLY A 55 21.69 -11.11 23.37
N SER A 56 21.98 -10.45 24.50
CA SER A 56 23.33 -10.40 25.06
C SER A 56 23.81 -11.81 25.44
N GLU A 57 25.11 -12.07 25.31
CA GLU A 57 25.73 -13.31 25.80
C GLU A 57 25.87 -13.34 27.33
N GLU A 58 25.77 -12.16 27.99
CA GLU A 58 25.86 -12.07 29.44
C GLU A 58 24.62 -12.65 30.12
N LEU A 59 24.85 -13.44 31.18
CA LEU A 59 23.81 -14.10 31.96
C LEU A 59 23.72 -13.52 33.35
N TYR A 60 22.54 -13.05 33.72
CA TYR A 60 22.26 -12.41 35.02
C TYR A 60 21.38 -13.33 35.89
N PRO A 61 21.62 -13.33 37.23
CA PRO A 61 20.76 -14.05 38.16
C PRO A 61 19.38 -13.40 38.25
N VAL A 62 18.40 -14.18 38.64
CA VAL A 62 17.03 -13.69 38.89
C VAL A 62 17.02 -12.80 40.13
N HIS A 63 16.55 -11.57 39.98
CA HIS A 63 16.33 -10.64 41.06
C HIS A 63 14.98 -10.89 41.76
N ASP A 64 13.90 -10.91 40.94
CA ASP A 64 12.54 -11.22 41.36
C ASP A 64 11.73 -11.74 40.16
N THR A 65 10.45 -11.99 40.37
CA THR A 65 9.57 -12.53 39.32
C THR A 65 8.26 -11.74 39.25
N ARG A 66 7.66 -11.72 38.06
CA ARG A 66 6.34 -11.16 37.84
C ARG A 66 5.46 -12.17 37.11
N GLU A 67 4.27 -12.42 37.61
CA GLU A 67 3.30 -13.25 36.90
C GLU A 67 2.78 -12.55 35.66
N ARG A 68 2.71 -13.36 34.57
CA ARG A 68 2.19 -12.92 33.27
C ARG A 68 1.36 -14.01 32.64
N VAL A 69 0.38 -13.60 31.82
CA VAL A 69 -0.53 -14.50 31.12
C VAL A 69 -0.60 -14.10 29.66
N TRP A 70 -0.47 -15.07 28.78
CA TRP A 70 -0.61 -14.91 27.32
C TRP A 70 -1.74 -15.79 26.81
N ARG A 71 -2.58 -15.26 25.95
CA ARG A 71 -3.56 -16.02 25.18
C ARG A 71 -2.83 -16.77 24.08
N HIS A 72 -3.00 -18.11 24.07
CA HIS A 72 -2.47 -19.01 23.05
C HIS A 72 -3.57 -19.42 22.06
N LEU A 73 -3.22 -20.22 21.04
CA LEU A 73 -4.20 -20.87 20.16
C LEU A 73 -5.16 -21.72 20.99
N ASN A 74 -6.37 -21.94 20.50
CA ASN A 74 -7.32 -22.81 21.16
C ASN A 74 -6.78 -24.25 21.20
N PHE A 75 -7.01 -24.90 22.33
CA PHE A 75 -6.84 -26.34 22.43
C PHE A 75 -8.20 -26.98 22.19
N PHE A 76 -8.41 -27.52 20.99
CA PHE A 76 -9.74 -27.88 20.47
C PHE A 76 -10.71 -26.69 20.57
N GLN A 77 -11.87 -26.86 21.22
CA GLN A 77 -12.85 -25.80 21.44
C GLN A 77 -12.51 -24.87 22.61
N TYR A 78 -11.53 -25.22 23.44
CA TYR A 78 -11.20 -24.49 24.66
C TYR A 78 -10.18 -23.39 24.40
N ARG A 79 -10.40 -22.22 25.01
CA ARG A 79 -9.36 -21.18 25.02
C ARG A 79 -8.18 -21.66 25.85
N CYS A 80 -6.98 -21.40 25.35
CA CYS A 80 -5.75 -21.78 26.02
C CYS A 80 -4.95 -20.55 26.44
N TYR A 81 -4.41 -20.59 27.65
CA TYR A 81 -3.59 -19.53 28.21
C TYR A 81 -2.29 -20.11 28.76
N ILE A 82 -1.16 -19.47 28.47
CA ILE A 82 0.13 -19.73 29.12
C ILE A 82 0.27 -18.73 30.28
N GLN A 83 0.46 -19.22 31.48
CA GLN A 83 0.75 -18.44 32.68
C GLN A 83 2.16 -18.76 33.16
N ALA A 84 2.98 -17.73 33.39
CA ALA A 84 4.36 -17.95 33.84
C ALA A 84 4.81 -16.89 34.84
N ARG A 85 5.69 -17.28 35.76
CA ARG A 85 6.49 -16.38 36.56
C ARG A 85 7.68 -15.91 35.72
N VAL A 86 7.65 -14.69 35.19
CA VAL A 86 8.71 -14.16 34.34
C VAL A 86 9.79 -13.51 35.19
N PRO A 87 11.06 -13.92 35.06
CA PRO A 87 12.18 -13.35 35.80
C PRO A 87 12.40 -11.88 35.46
N ARG A 88 12.80 -11.11 36.47
CA ARG A 88 13.42 -9.79 36.30
C ARG A 88 14.87 -9.85 36.77
N ILE A 89 15.73 -9.22 36.04
CA ILE A 89 17.18 -9.20 36.27
C ILE A 89 17.65 -7.76 36.51
N ILE A 90 18.76 -7.59 37.20
CA ILE A 90 19.42 -6.29 37.37
C ILE A 90 20.59 -6.21 36.39
N LEU A 91 20.58 -5.19 35.53
CA LEU A 91 21.66 -4.91 34.59
C LEU A 91 22.82 -4.15 35.32
N PRO A 92 24.03 -4.08 34.72
CA PRO A 92 25.17 -3.35 35.33
C PRO A 92 24.91 -1.87 35.61
N ASP A 93 23.98 -1.25 34.90
CA ASP A 93 23.53 0.13 35.12
C ASP A 93 22.53 0.28 36.29
N GLY A 94 22.26 -0.81 37.01
CA GLY A 94 21.33 -0.86 38.15
C GLY A 94 19.84 -0.94 37.76
N LYS A 95 19.52 -0.96 36.50
CA LYS A 95 18.10 -1.04 36.06
C LYS A 95 17.56 -2.46 36.11
N VAL A 96 16.35 -2.60 36.65
CA VAL A 96 15.62 -3.87 36.65
C VAL A 96 14.91 -4.03 35.30
N LYS A 97 15.13 -5.16 34.64
CA LYS A 97 14.53 -5.51 33.34
C LYS A 97 13.83 -6.87 33.39
N THR A 98 12.70 -6.98 32.72
CA THR A 98 11.99 -8.25 32.52
C THR A 98 12.67 -9.03 31.41
N VAL A 99 12.87 -10.32 31.61
CA VAL A 99 13.47 -11.24 30.64
C VAL A 99 12.48 -11.54 29.52
N ASP A 100 12.98 -11.67 28.30
CA ASP A 100 12.17 -12.12 27.18
C ASP A 100 11.79 -13.62 27.34
N VAL A 101 10.56 -13.95 26.98
CA VAL A 101 10.08 -15.32 26.98
C VAL A 101 10.00 -15.86 25.54
N PRO A 102 10.31 -17.17 25.33
CA PRO A 102 10.38 -17.71 23.97
C PRO A 102 9.03 -17.79 23.23
N TRP A 103 7.92 -17.74 23.95
CA TRP A 103 6.58 -17.89 23.38
C TRP A 103 5.80 -16.60 23.16
N GLY A 104 6.31 -15.44 23.55
CA GLY A 104 5.51 -14.20 23.45
C GLY A 104 6.25 -12.92 23.73
N HIS A 105 5.64 -11.82 23.37
CA HIS A 105 6.09 -10.47 23.68
C HIS A 105 5.28 -9.88 24.84
N ASP A 106 5.87 -8.92 25.52
CA ASP A 106 5.22 -8.18 26.62
C ASP A 106 4.04 -7.30 26.15
N LEU A 107 3.94 -7.03 24.85
CA LEU A 107 3.11 -5.94 24.32
C LEU A 107 1.67 -6.31 24.06
N SER A 108 1.38 -7.56 23.62
CA SER A 108 0.06 -7.92 23.12
C SER A 108 -0.78 -8.73 24.11
N GLY A 109 -0.11 -9.51 24.97
CA GLY A 109 -0.75 -10.55 25.78
C GLY A 109 -1.19 -11.77 24.95
N PHE A 110 -0.60 -11.94 23.76
CA PHE A 110 -0.72 -13.14 22.92
C PHE A 110 0.63 -13.84 22.81
N THR A 111 0.58 -15.15 22.55
CA THR A 111 1.79 -15.87 22.13
C THR A 111 2.12 -15.56 20.67
N LEU A 112 3.39 -15.77 20.28
CA LEU A 112 3.84 -15.57 18.90
C LEU A 112 3.01 -16.37 17.89
N MET A 113 2.64 -17.61 18.23
CA MET A 113 1.76 -18.42 17.39
C MET A 113 0.37 -17.80 17.22
N MET A 114 -0.21 -17.27 18.29
CA MET A 114 -1.50 -16.57 18.22
C MET A 114 -1.40 -15.26 17.42
N GLU A 115 -0.31 -14.52 17.56
CA GLU A 115 -0.05 -13.34 16.75
C GLU A 115 0.05 -13.69 15.25
N GLY A 116 0.69 -14.80 14.91
CA GLY A 116 0.76 -15.32 13.54
C GLY A 116 -0.62 -15.58 12.94
N VAL A 117 -1.51 -16.25 13.69
CA VAL A 117 -2.91 -16.46 13.26
C VAL A 117 -3.65 -15.13 13.10
N ILE A 118 -3.51 -14.23 14.07
CA ILE A 118 -4.12 -12.89 14.00
C ILE A 118 -3.72 -12.18 12.71
N LEU A 119 -2.44 -12.14 12.39
CA LEU A 119 -1.93 -11.45 11.21
C LEU A 119 -2.38 -12.12 9.91
N SER A 120 -2.40 -13.46 9.88
CA SER A 120 -2.97 -14.21 8.75
C SER A 120 -4.44 -13.84 8.50
N LEU A 121 -5.25 -13.78 9.54
CA LEU A 121 -6.66 -13.40 9.44
C LEU A 121 -6.84 -11.92 9.03
N VAL A 122 -6.06 -11.01 9.61
CA VAL A 122 -6.12 -9.56 9.30
C VAL A 122 -5.81 -9.28 7.83
N LYS A 123 -4.98 -10.10 7.20
CA LYS A 123 -4.70 -10.01 5.76
C LYS A 123 -5.96 -10.16 4.90
N HIS A 124 -6.94 -10.92 5.38
CA HIS A 124 -8.16 -11.28 4.64
C HIS A 124 -9.45 -10.69 5.22
N MET A 125 -9.47 -10.28 6.50
CA MET A 125 -10.65 -9.82 7.22
C MET A 125 -10.42 -8.45 7.86
N PRO A 126 -11.49 -7.65 8.10
CA PRO A 126 -11.38 -6.45 8.93
C PRO A 126 -10.93 -6.79 10.36
N VAL A 127 -10.12 -5.92 10.96
CA VAL A 127 -9.65 -6.11 12.36
C VAL A 127 -10.80 -6.34 13.34
N SER A 128 -11.93 -5.63 13.19
CA SER A 128 -13.12 -5.82 14.03
C SER A 128 -13.77 -7.21 13.86
N ALA A 129 -13.66 -7.83 12.69
CA ALA A 129 -14.14 -9.19 12.47
C ALA A 129 -13.19 -10.20 13.11
N VAL A 130 -11.86 -10.02 12.91
CA VAL A 130 -10.84 -10.84 13.58
C VAL A 130 -11.00 -10.78 15.11
N ALA A 131 -11.21 -9.59 15.66
CA ALA A 131 -11.41 -9.40 17.09
C ALA A 131 -12.62 -10.21 17.63
N ARG A 132 -13.74 -10.21 16.90
CA ARG A 132 -14.92 -11.03 17.25
C ARG A 132 -14.66 -12.51 17.14
N GLU A 133 -14.00 -12.95 16.06
CA GLU A 133 -13.69 -14.36 15.82
C GLU A 133 -12.79 -14.93 16.93
N ILE A 134 -11.78 -14.17 17.34
CA ILE A 134 -10.87 -14.55 18.41
C ILE A 134 -11.50 -14.37 19.78
N GLY A 135 -12.53 -13.52 19.91
CA GLY A 135 -13.17 -13.16 21.19
C GLY A 135 -12.31 -12.24 22.05
N GLU A 136 -11.60 -11.31 21.40
CA GLU A 136 -10.76 -10.30 22.03
C GLU A 136 -11.11 -8.88 21.56
N HIS A 137 -10.56 -7.86 22.24
CA HIS A 137 -10.81 -6.48 21.86
C HIS A 137 -9.94 -6.07 20.66
N ASP A 138 -10.51 -5.27 19.73
CA ASP A 138 -9.85 -4.83 18.51
C ASP A 138 -8.56 -4.05 18.76
N THR A 139 -8.45 -3.33 19.87
CA THR A 139 -7.21 -2.62 20.25
C THR A 139 -6.02 -3.55 20.47
N LYS A 140 -6.24 -4.79 20.93
CA LYS A 140 -5.18 -5.79 21.05
C LYS A 140 -4.70 -6.22 19.65
N ILE A 141 -5.64 -6.44 18.73
CA ILE A 141 -5.32 -6.83 17.33
C ILE A 141 -4.53 -5.72 16.64
N TRP A 142 -4.94 -4.45 16.81
CA TRP A 142 -4.20 -3.29 16.29
C TRP A 142 -2.80 -3.19 16.87
N ARG A 143 -2.61 -3.55 18.13
CA ARG A 143 -1.30 -3.52 18.79
C ARG A 143 -0.36 -4.57 18.20
N VAL A 144 -0.86 -5.79 17.95
CA VAL A 144 -0.12 -6.84 17.24
C VAL A 144 0.30 -6.37 15.85
N LEU A 145 -0.67 -5.92 15.03
CA LEU A 145 -0.39 -5.44 13.69
C LEU A 145 0.65 -4.31 13.67
N LYS A 146 0.46 -3.31 14.54
CA LYS A 146 1.38 -2.18 14.62
C LYS A 146 2.79 -2.63 14.96
N TYR A 147 2.95 -3.50 15.95
CA TYR A 147 4.25 -3.99 16.37
C TYR A 147 4.98 -4.68 15.23
N HIS A 148 4.35 -5.67 14.59
CA HIS A 148 5.00 -6.42 13.52
C HIS A 148 5.30 -5.56 12.28
N VAL A 149 4.42 -4.63 11.93
CA VAL A 149 4.68 -3.68 10.84
C VAL A 149 5.86 -2.77 11.18
N GLU A 150 5.91 -2.21 12.40
CA GLU A 150 7.00 -1.31 12.82
C GLU A 150 8.36 -2.04 12.86
N GLU A 151 8.39 -3.30 13.34
CA GLU A 151 9.62 -4.11 13.33
C GLU A 151 10.07 -4.44 11.90
N ALA A 152 9.16 -4.90 11.05
CA ALA A 152 9.49 -5.20 9.67
C ALA A 152 9.91 -3.95 8.86
N LEU A 153 9.30 -2.80 9.13
CA LEU A 153 9.72 -1.52 8.55
C LEU A 153 11.16 -1.13 8.94
N LYS A 154 11.68 -1.56 10.12
CA LYS A 154 13.07 -1.31 10.50
C LYS A 154 14.05 -2.04 9.58
N LEU A 155 13.67 -3.23 9.11
CA LEU A 155 14.50 -4.11 8.29
C LEU A 155 14.45 -3.79 6.79
N GLN A 156 13.56 -2.87 6.36
CA GLN A 156 13.50 -2.48 4.96
C GLN A 156 14.84 -1.95 4.44
N ASP A 157 15.19 -2.36 3.23
CA ASP A 157 16.35 -1.90 2.47
C ASP A 157 15.86 -1.38 1.12
N PHE A 158 16.30 -0.19 0.70
CA PHE A 158 15.91 0.47 -0.55
C PHE A 158 17.09 0.67 -1.49
N SER A 159 18.21 -0.02 -1.25
CA SER A 159 19.39 0.04 -2.10
C SER A 159 19.13 -0.48 -3.53
N ASP A 160 18.08 -1.30 -3.70
CA ASP A 160 17.64 -1.84 -4.99
C ASP A 160 16.70 -0.90 -5.77
N VAL A 161 16.28 0.23 -5.20
CA VAL A 161 15.23 1.04 -5.79
C VAL A 161 15.79 2.05 -6.78
N THR A 162 15.53 1.82 -8.06
CA THR A 162 15.95 2.68 -9.18
C THR A 162 14.80 3.43 -9.85
N VAL A 163 13.55 3.01 -9.61
CA VAL A 163 12.35 3.63 -10.21
C VAL A 163 11.30 3.85 -9.12
N ILE A 164 10.84 5.09 -8.99
CA ILE A 164 9.88 5.52 -7.97
C ILE A 164 8.62 6.06 -8.64
N GLY A 165 7.47 5.68 -8.09
CA GLY A 165 6.19 6.27 -8.41
C GLY A 165 5.60 6.99 -7.21
N VAL A 166 4.92 8.12 -7.44
CA VAL A 166 4.20 8.88 -6.41
C VAL A 166 2.79 9.22 -6.88
N ASP A 167 1.82 8.98 -6.00
CA ASP A 167 0.43 9.32 -6.24
C ASP A 167 -0.30 9.71 -4.95
N GLU A 168 -1.46 10.34 -5.11
CA GLU A 168 -2.34 10.77 -4.03
C GLU A 168 -3.56 9.87 -3.92
N TYR A 169 -3.78 9.33 -2.74
CA TYR A 169 -4.98 8.57 -2.44
C TYR A 169 -5.94 9.39 -1.56
N SER A 170 -7.16 9.63 -2.05
CA SER A 170 -8.21 10.29 -1.26
C SER A 170 -8.81 9.34 -0.23
N HIS A 171 -8.64 9.66 1.05
CA HIS A 171 -9.17 8.82 2.12
C HIS A 171 -10.61 9.18 2.49
N ARG A 172 -10.88 10.46 2.81
CA ARG A 172 -12.21 10.94 3.22
C ARG A 172 -12.29 12.45 3.06
N GLY A 173 -13.17 12.92 2.16
CA GLY A 173 -13.27 14.34 1.85
C GLY A 173 -11.94 14.90 1.36
N HIS A 174 -11.42 15.92 2.05
CA HIS A 174 -10.14 16.57 1.71
C HIS A 174 -8.91 15.92 2.38
N ASN A 175 -9.05 14.74 3.01
CA ASN A 175 -7.92 14.04 3.59
C ASN A 175 -7.26 13.15 2.55
N TYR A 176 -6.00 13.43 2.26
CA TYR A 176 -5.19 12.68 1.30
C TYR A 176 -4.04 11.97 1.99
N ILE A 177 -3.64 10.84 1.42
CA ILE A 177 -2.40 10.15 1.72
C ILE A 177 -1.57 10.19 0.45
N THR A 178 -0.32 10.63 0.54
CA THR A 178 0.66 10.46 -0.52
C THR A 178 1.32 9.10 -0.36
N VAL A 179 1.35 8.32 -1.43
CA VAL A 179 1.91 6.97 -1.48
C VAL A 179 3.10 6.96 -2.44
N PHE A 180 4.24 6.51 -1.96
CA PHE A 180 5.44 6.28 -2.76
C PHE A 180 5.63 4.78 -2.95
N VAL A 181 5.88 4.37 -4.19
CA VAL A 181 6.05 2.96 -4.53
C VAL A 181 7.33 2.74 -5.33
N SER A 182 7.91 1.54 -5.26
CA SER A 182 8.89 1.09 -6.24
C SER A 182 8.20 0.49 -7.44
N HIS A 183 8.75 0.72 -8.63
CA HIS A 183 8.41 -0.07 -9.81
C HIS A 183 9.26 -1.34 -9.84
N PRO A 184 8.78 -2.42 -10.45
CA PRO A 184 9.60 -3.60 -10.64
C PRO A 184 10.72 -3.32 -11.65
N ASP A 185 11.88 -3.89 -11.39
CA ASP A 185 12.89 -4.01 -12.42
C ASP A 185 12.48 -5.09 -13.40
N ILE A 186 12.70 -4.82 -14.67
CA ILE A 186 12.34 -5.71 -15.77
C ILE A 186 13.60 -5.98 -16.56
N GLU A 187 14.01 -7.23 -16.62
CA GLU A 187 15.03 -7.71 -17.52
C GLU A 187 14.38 -8.27 -18.79
N VAL A 188 15.05 -8.09 -19.89
CA VAL A 188 14.64 -8.64 -21.20
C VAL A 188 15.63 -9.74 -21.55
N ASP A 189 15.16 -10.97 -21.75
CA ASP A 189 16.00 -12.09 -22.16
C ASP A 189 16.41 -11.99 -23.64
N GLU A 190 17.27 -12.90 -24.10
CA GLU A 190 17.77 -12.95 -25.48
C GLU A 190 16.65 -13.17 -26.52
N GLU A 191 15.48 -13.69 -26.06
CA GLU A 191 14.31 -13.91 -26.91
C GLU A 191 13.31 -12.73 -26.87
N GLY A 192 13.69 -11.63 -26.18
CA GLY A 192 12.86 -10.42 -26.07
C GLY A 192 11.73 -10.52 -25.05
N ARG A 193 11.69 -11.55 -24.22
CA ARG A 193 10.66 -11.72 -23.17
C ARG A 193 11.05 -10.91 -21.93
N ARG A 194 10.07 -10.24 -21.35
CA ARG A 194 10.24 -9.41 -20.16
C ARG A 194 10.03 -10.22 -18.88
N HIS A 195 11.04 -10.24 -18.02
CA HIS A 195 11.01 -10.88 -16.72
C HIS A 195 11.04 -9.84 -15.60
N GLN A 196 10.10 -9.95 -14.67
CA GLN A 196 10.09 -9.09 -13.48
C GLN A 196 11.10 -9.63 -12.47
N VAL A 197 12.13 -8.83 -12.16
CA VAL A 197 13.22 -9.20 -11.24
C VAL A 197 12.84 -8.84 -9.80
N THR A 198 12.32 -7.63 -9.59
CA THR A 198 11.94 -7.15 -8.27
C THR A 198 10.42 -7.02 -8.15
N LYS A 199 9.88 -7.13 -6.92
CA LYS A 199 8.46 -6.90 -6.68
C LYS A 199 8.19 -5.42 -6.42
N PRO A 200 7.13 -4.87 -7.03
CA PRO A 200 6.69 -3.53 -6.67
C PRO A 200 6.14 -3.53 -5.24
N ARG A 201 6.53 -2.52 -4.47
CA ARG A 201 6.10 -2.37 -3.07
C ARG A 201 5.85 -0.91 -2.71
N VAL A 202 5.00 -0.70 -1.70
CA VAL A 202 4.87 0.61 -1.06
C VAL A 202 6.11 0.86 -0.23
N LEU A 203 6.83 1.93 -0.56
CA LEU A 203 8.04 2.37 0.13
C LEU A 203 7.71 3.27 1.31
N PHE A 204 6.80 4.23 1.08
CA PHE A 204 6.44 5.23 2.09
C PHE A 204 5.02 5.74 1.91
N THR A 205 4.36 6.02 3.04
CA THR A 205 3.06 6.69 3.07
C THR A 205 3.11 7.86 4.04
N THR A 206 2.50 8.98 3.65
CA THR A 206 2.41 10.15 4.53
C THR A 206 1.08 10.87 4.35
N GLN A 207 0.60 11.51 5.40
CA GLN A 207 -0.59 12.36 5.31
C GLN A 207 -0.31 13.64 4.52
N GLY A 208 -1.32 14.11 3.81
CA GLY A 208 -1.27 15.33 3.02
C GLY A 208 -0.89 15.07 1.57
N LYS A 209 -0.85 16.17 0.81
CA LYS A 209 -0.51 16.23 -0.61
C LYS A 209 0.41 17.42 -0.89
N ASP A 210 1.28 17.73 0.03
CA ASP A 210 2.18 18.88 -0.03
C ASP A 210 3.59 18.49 -0.54
N LYS A 211 4.34 19.51 -0.97
CA LYS A 211 5.74 19.33 -1.37
C LYS A 211 6.61 18.72 -0.26
N ALA A 212 6.25 18.97 1.00
CA ALA A 212 6.98 18.43 2.15
C ALA A 212 6.85 16.92 2.26
N ALA A 213 5.83 16.29 1.62
CA ALA A 213 5.72 14.83 1.55
C ALA A 213 6.93 14.19 0.86
N VAL A 214 7.46 14.82 -0.20
CA VAL A 214 8.65 14.34 -0.92
C VAL A 214 9.89 14.45 -0.04
N GLY A 215 10.06 15.55 0.71
CA GLY A 215 11.16 15.70 1.65
C GLY A 215 11.14 14.63 2.76
N ARG A 216 9.95 14.38 3.35
CA ARG A 216 9.78 13.30 4.35
C ARG A 216 10.11 11.92 3.76
N PHE A 217 9.76 11.70 2.49
CA PHE A 217 10.12 10.47 1.79
C PHE A 217 11.63 10.38 1.58
N LEU A 218 12.29 11.45 1.13
CA LEU A 218 13.75 11.48 0.93
C LEU A 218 14.50 11.11 2.22
N ASP A 219 14.10 11.69 3.36
CA ASP A 219 14.70 11.38 4.66
C ASP A 219 14.50 9.90 5.03
N HIS A 220 13.30 9.37 4.77
CA HIS A 220 13.00 7.96 4.99
C HIS A 220 13.80 7.06 4.04
N PHE A 221 13.89 7.42 2.77
CA PHE A 221 14.60 6.68 1.73
C PHE A 221 16.07 6.51 2.08
N ARG A 222 16.75 7.61 2.46
CA ARG A 222 18.14 7.59 2.91
C ARG A 222 18.36 6.74 4.18
N LYS A 223 17.45 6.83 5.15
CA LYS A 223 17.50 6.00 6.37
C LYS A 223 17.40 4.51 6.07
N LYS A 224 16.82 4.14 4.93
CA LYS A 224 16.67 2.77 4.46
C LYS A 224 17.71 2.39 3.38
N LYS A 225 18.86 3.05 3.37
CA LYS A 225 19.98 2.84 2.44
C LYS A 225 19.63 3.12 0.96
N GLY A 226 18.51 3.81 0.70
CA GLY A 226 18.22 4.28 -0.63
C GLY A 226 19.16 5.42 -1.03
N GLU A 227 19.70 5.35 -2.24
CA GLU A 227 20.59 6.36 -2.83
C GLU A 227 19.77 7.22 -3.80
N PRO A 228 19.49 8.50 -3.49
CA PRO A 228 18.71 9.37 -4.38
C PRO A 228 19.28 9.51 -5.76
N GLU A 229 20.61 9.48 -5.87
CA GLU A 229 21.37 9.59 -7.12
C GLU A 229 21.30 8.33 -7.99
N ALA A 230 20.94 7.17 -7.40
CA ALA A 230 20.72 5.91 -8.09
C ALA A 230 19.33 5.80 -8.73
N VAL A 231 18.41 6.69 -8.35
CA VAL A 231 17.05 6.72 -8.92
C VAL A 231 17.09 7.25 -10.34
N LYS A 232 16.71 6.42 -11.30
CA LYS A 232 16.76 6.71 -12.74
C LYS A 232 15.47 7.32 -13.28
N VAL A 233 14.32 6.89 -12.74
CA VAL A 233 13.00 7.34 -13.22
C VAL A 233 12.09 7.65 -12.04
N ALA A 234 11.37 8.76 -12.16
CA ALA A 234 10.30 9.15 -11.23
C ALA A 234 8.99 9.38 -11.99
N THR A 235 7.97 8.56 -11.68
CA THR A 235 6.64 8.72 -12.27
C THR A 235 5.71 9.46 -11.31
N SER A 236 4.94 10.42 -11.82
CA SER A 236 3.93 11.12 -11.04
C SER A 236 2.78 11.56 -11.96
N ASP A 237 1.66 11.95 -11.33
CA ASP A 237 0.65 12.71 -12.04
C ASP A 237 1.16 14.13 -12.41
N MET A 238 0.30 14.94 -13.06
CA MET A 238 0.67 16.27 -13.55
C MET A 238 0.78 17.37 -12.47
N ILE A 239 0.82 17.04 -11.18
CA ILE A 239 0.89 18.04 -10.11
C ILE A 239 2.29 18.65 -10.07
N HIS A 240 2.43 19.91 -10.51
CA HIS A 240 3.70 20.64 -10.58
C HIS A 240 4.49 20.64 -9.27
N GLY A 241 3.79 20.66 -8.12
CA GLY A 241 4.43 20.69 -6.81
C GLY A 241 5.28 19.47 -6.53
N PHE A 242 4.78 18.28 -6.82
CA PHE A 242 5.52 17.04 -6.63
C PHE A 242 6.69 16.91 -7.57
N ARG A 243 6.48 17.23 -8.86
CA ARG A 243 7.56 17.11 -9.86
C ARG A 243 8.78 17.95 -9.53
N ASN A 244 8.58 19.20 -9.15
CA ASN A 244 9.69 20.08 -8.76
C ASN A 244 10.41 19.54 -7.52
N ALA A 245 9.67 19.05 -6.53
CA ALA A 245 10.27 18.45 -5.35
C ALA A 245 11.01 17.14 -5.69
N MET A 246 10.47 16.30 -6.58
CA MET A 246 11.13 15.08 -7.05
C MET A 246 12.44 15.40 -7.79
N LYS A 247 12.46 16.39 -8.70
CA LYS A 247 13.70 16.82 -9.40
C LYS A 247 14.78 17.30 -8.42
N VAL A 248 14.40 17.99 -7.36
CA VAL A 248 15.34 18.44 -6.32
C VAL A 248 15.84 17.28 -5.46
N CYS A 249 14.95 16.38 -5.08
CA CYS A 249 15.29 15.27 -4.18
C CYS A 249 15.99 14.10 -4.88
N PHE A 250 15.74 13.90 -6.18
CA PHE A 250 16.28 12.82 -7.01
C PHE A 250 16.86 13.38 -8.29
N PRO A 251 18.09 13.95 -8.24
CA PRO A 251 18.64 14.82 -9.30
C PRO A 251 18.88 14.10 -10.62
N ASN A 252 19.13 12.80 -10.59
CA ASN A 252 19.37 11.98 -11.79
C ASN A 252 18.10 11.34 -12.36
N ALA A 253 16.96 11.52 -11.68
CA ALA A 253 15.72 10.89 -12.10
C ALA A 253 15.08 11.61 -13.28
N VAL A 254 14.85 10.90 -14.37
CA VAL A 254 13.99 11.35 -15.46
C VAL A 254 12.56 11.33 -14.99
N THR A 255 11.96 12.53 -14.88
CA THR A 255 10.54 12.64 -14.53
C THR A 255 9.67 12.36 -15.74
N THR A 256 8.70 11.48 -15.60
CA THR A 256 7.73 11.15 -16.65
C THR A 256 6.30 11.29 -16.15
N VAL A 257 5.43 11.75 -17.04
CA VAL A 257 3.98 11.84 -16.82
C VAL A 257 3.31 10.65 -17.49
N ASP A 258 2.37 10.03 -16.76
CA ASP A 258 1.61 8.92 -17.30
C ASP A 258 0.69 9.37 -18.44
N LYS A 259 0.74 8.64 -19.55
CA LYS A 259 -0.14 8.84 -20.70
C LYS A 259 -1.63 8.81 -20.35
N PHE A 260 -2.03 7.97 -19.39
CA PHE A 260 -3.42 7.86 -18.97
C PHE A 260 -3.93 9.16 -18.35
N HIS A 261 -3.09 9.86 -17.57
CA HIS A 261 -3.43 11.17 -17.03
C HIS A 261 -3.53 12.24 -18.12
N VAL A 262 -2.70 12.18 -19.17
CA VAL A 262 -2.79 13.08 -20.32
C VAL A 262 -4.13 12.87 -21.05
N VAL A 263 -4.46 11.62 -21.36
CA VAL A 263 -5.73 11.28 -22.04
C VAL A 263 -6.93 11.65 -21.19
N SER A 264 -6.92 11.36 -19.88
CA SER A 264 -8.00 11.70 -18.95
C SER A 264 -8.23 13.22 -18.87
N ASN A 265 -7.16 14.03 -18.87
CA ASN A 265 -7.29 15.50 -18.92
C ASN A 265 -7.91 15.99 -20.24
N CYS A 266 -7.59 15.34 -21.36
CA CYS A 266 -8.24 15.61 -22.64
C CYS A 266 -9.75 15.28 -22.59
N GLU A 267 -10.08 14.13 -22.01
CA GLU A 267 -11.47 13.70 -21.82
C GLU A 267 -12.26 14.65 -20.92
N ASP A 268 -11.63 15.16 -19.86
CA ASP A 268 -12.23 16.19 -19.00
C ASP A 268 -12.46 17.52 -19.75
N ALA A 269 -11.53 17.92 -20.62
CA ALA A 269 -11.69 19.10 -21.46
C ALA A 269 -12.87 18.91 -22.45
N LEU A 270 -12.92 17.75 -23.10
CA LEU A 270 -14.02 17.34 -24.00
C LEU A 270 -15.38 17.36 -23.28
N ASP A 271 -15.48 16.79 -22.07
CA ASP A 271 -16.75 16.82 -21.31
C ASP A 271 -17.16 18.24 -20.89
N LYS A 272 -16.18 19.11 -20.60
CA LYS A 272 -16.45 20.53 -20.36
C LYS A 272 -17.02 21.23 -21.61
N VAL A 273 -16.45 20.98 -22.80
CA VAL A 273 -16.98 21.49 -24.07
C VAL A 273 -18.42 21.02 -24.25
N ARG A 274 -18.67 19.69 -24.13
CA ARG A 274 -20.00 19.10 -24.24
C ARG A 274 -21.01 19.74 -23.29
N ARG A 275 -20.66 19.91 -22.02
CA ARG A 275 -21.55 20.53 -21.02
C ARG A 275 -21.82 21.99 -21.31
N ARG A 276 -20.81 22.76 -21.71
CA ARG A 276 -20.98 24.17 -22.12
C ARG A 276 -21.91 24.27 -23.32
N GLU A 277 -21.69 23.43 -24.33
CA GLU A 277 -22.49 23.46 -25.57
C GLU A 277 -23.94 23.01 -25.31
N ALA A 278 -24.16 22.01 -24.49
CA ALA A 278 -25.50 21.57 -24.08
C ALA A 278 -26.26 22.67 -23.30
N ALA A 279 -25.54 23.49 -22.48
CA ALA A 279 -26.15 24.54 -21.68
C ALA A 279 -26.44 25.81 -22.49
N SER A 280 -25.58 26.19 -23.45
CA SER A 280 -25.67 27.45 -24.20
C SER A 280 -26.26 27.33 -25.61
N GLY A 281 -26.34 26.10 -26.13
CA GLY A 281 -26.70 25.84 -27.54
C GLY A 281 -28.20 25.76 -27.85
N GLY A 282 -29.07 26.12 -26.93
CA GLY A 282 -30.52 26.06 -27.10
C GLY A 282 -31.06 24.59 -26.97
N LYS A 283 -32.39 24.45 -27.06
CA LYS A 283 -33.10 23.19 -26.82
C LYS A 283 -32.59 22.03 -27.67
N ARG A 284 -32.36 22.28 -28.97
CA ARG A 284 -31.91 21.24 -29.93
C ARG A 284 -30.53 20.66 -29.57
N LYS A 285 -29.53 21.52 -29.21
CA LYS A 285 -28.21 21.04 -28.80
C LYS A 285 -28.25 20.39 -27.43
N SER A 286 -29.04 20.91 -26.50
CA SER A 286 -29.22 20.30 -25.18
C SER A 286 -29.78 18.89 -25.27
N GLU A 287 -30.83 18.67 -26.09
CA GLU A 287 -31.43 17.36 -26.31
C GLU A 287 -30.45 16.39 -27.00
N ALA A 288 -29.72 16.89 -28.03
CA ALA A 288 -28.74 16.07 -28.76
C ALA A 288 -27.60 15.57 -27.85
N LEU A 289 -27.08 16.41 -26.94
CA LEU A 289 -25.93 16.12 -26.07
C LEU A 289 -26.32 15.56 -24.69
N SER A 290 -27.63 15.48 -24.39
CA SER A 290 -28.10 14.91 -23.14
C SER A 290 -27.75 13.41 -23.04
N ASN A 291 -27.26 12.98 -21.86
CA ASN A 291 -26.89 11.59 -21.56
C ASN A 291 -25.83 10.98 -22.50
N THR A 292 -25.04 11.82 -23.19
CA THR A 292 -24.02 11.35 -24.15
C THR A 292 -22.61 11.30 -23.58
N LYS A 293 -22.37 11.65 -22.29
CA LYS A 293 -21.04 11.71 -21.69
C LYS A 293 -20.18 10.51 -22.04
N TYR A 294 -20.65 9.30 -21.75
CA TYR A 294 -19.88 8.07 -21.95
C TYR A 294 -19.77 7.61 -23.42
N ILE A 295 -20.53 8.23 -24.32
CA ILE A 295 -20.37 8.02 -25.76
C ILE A 295 -19.08 8.67 -26.25
N TRP A 296 -18.77 9.87 -25.76
CA TRP A 296 -17.58 10.65 -26.12
C TRP A 296 -16.30 10.22 -25.41
N LEU A 297 -16.41 9.77 -24.15
CA LEU A 297 -15.24 9.45 -23.32
C LEU A 297 -14.73 8.04 -23.49
N LYS A 298 -15.59 7.07 -23.75
CA LYS A 298 -15.17 5.67 -23.98
C LYS A 298 -14.38 5.53 -25.28
N ASN A 299 -13.49 4.54 -25.32
CA ASN A 299 -12.93 4.08 -26.57
C ASN A 299 -14.03 3.40 -27.40
N GLU A 300 -13.95 3.51 -28.72
CA GLU A 300 -14.98 3.02 -29.64
C GLU A 300 -15.27 1.52 -29.45
N GLU A 301 -14.24 0.73 -29.22
CA GLU A 301 -14.31 -0.71 -28.94
C GLU A 301 -15.14 -1.05 -27.68
N ASN A 302 -15.22 -0.13 -26.73
CA ASN A 302 -15.92 -0.29 -25.45
C ASN A 302 -17.35 0.29 -25.47
N LEU A 303 -17.81 0.77 -26.62
CA LEU A 303 -19.18 1.24 -26.81
C LEU A 303 -20.15 0.06 -27.00
N THR A 304 -21.32 0.16 -26.38
CA THR A 304 -22.42 -0.76 -26.72
C THR A 304 -22.96 -0.42 -28.12
N ASP A 305 -23.63 -1.35 -28.77
CA ASP A 305 -24.21 -1.11 -30.11
C ASP A 305 -25.14 0.11 -30.16
N LYS A 306 -25.93 0.33 -29.09
CA LYS A 306 -26.77 1.51 -28.95
C LYS A 306 -25.94 2.79 -28.85
N GLN A 307 -24.83 2.77 -28.11
CA GLN A 307 -23.92 3.92 -27.97
C GLN A 307 -23.20 4.20 -29.29
N ARG A 308 -22.78 3.18 -30.03
CA ARG A 308 -22.12 3.29 -31.33
C ARG A 308 -23.04 3.94 -32.36
N LYS A 309 -24.27 3.43 -32.52
CA LYS A 309 -25.27 4.05 -33.40
C LYS A 309 -25.52 5.51 -33.06
N ARG A 310 -25.61 5.82 -31.76
CA ARG A 310 -25.81 7.21 -31.30
C ARG A 310 -24.59 8.09 -31.58
N LEU A 311 -23.37 7.58 -31.48
CA LEU A 311 -22.15 8.30 -31.84
C LEU A 311 -22.16 8.61 -33.36
N GLU A 312 -22.47 7.62 -34.21
CA GLU A 312 -22.58 7.79 -35.68
C GLU A 312 -23.57 8.92 -36.05
N GLU A 313 -24.76 8.93 -35.42
CA GLU A 313 -25.73 9.99 -35.62
C GLU A 313 -25.19 11.38 -35.20
N LEU A 314 -24.47 11.46 -34.08
CA LEU A 314 -23.93 12.70 -33.55
C LEU A 314 -22.76 13.22 -34.41
N LEU A 315 -21.92 12.35 -34.94
CA LEU A 315 -20.81 12.71 -35.84
C LEU A 315 -21.27 13.35 -37.15
N GLN A 316 -22.51 13.08 -37.58
CA GLN A 316 -23.09 13.77 -38.74
C GLN A 316 -23.48 15.23 -38.48
N VAL A 317 -23.35 15.68 -37.22
CA VAL A 317 -23.74 17.02 -36.81
C VAL A 317 -22.51 17.91 -36.74
N GLU A 318 -21.96 18.31 -37.87
CA GLU A 318 -20.67 19.02 -38.01
C GLU A 318 -20.58 20.37 -37.25
N TYR A 319 -21.71 21.00 -36.94
CA TYR A 319 -21.72 22.26 -36.19
C TYR A 319 -21.51 22.12 -34.67
N LEU A 320 -21.35 20.90 -34.17
CA LEU A 320 -21.10 20.67 -32.74
C LEU A 320 -19.63 20.85 -32.42
N ASP A 321 -19.31 21.75 -31.47
CA ASP A 321 -17.98 21.88 -30.90
C ASP A 321 -17.54 20.55 -30.22
N THR A 322 -18.49 19.81 -29.65
CA THR A 322 -18.25 18.50 -29.03
C THR A 322 -17.68 17.48 -30.03
N VAL A 323 -18.14 17.49 -31.30
CA VAL A 323 -17.59 16.64 -32.36
C VAL A 323 -16.14 17.01 -32.66
N LYS A 324 -15.85 18.30 -32.83
CA LYS A 324 -14.47 18.79 -33.04
C LYS A 324 -13.53 18.44 -31.88
N ALA A 325 -14.02 18.56 -30.65
CA ALA A 325 -13.26 18.18 -29.48
C ALA A 325 -13.01 16.67 -29.39
N TYR A 326 -13.96 15.85 -29.87
CA TYR A 326 -13.80 14.41 -29.98
C TYR A 326 -12.73 14.03 -31.01
N ASP A 327 -12.72 14.65 -32.19
CA ASP A 327 -11.66 14.43 -33.17
C ASP A 327 -10.28 14.77 -32.63
N MET A 328 -10.17 15.85 -31.83
CA MET A 328 -8.91 16.18 -31.15
C MET A 328 -8.50 15.13 -30.13
N LYS A 329 -9.43 14.54 -29.37
CA LYS A 329 -9.15 13.39 -28.50
C LYS A 329 -8.64 12.20 -29.31
N LEU A 330 -9.25 11.88 -30.45
CA LEU A 330 -8.80 10.79 -31.31
C LEU A 330 -7.39 11.02 -31.86
N LYS A 331 -7.04 12.25 -32.26
CA LYS A 331 -5.67 12.62 -32.64
C LYS A 331 -4.65 12.35 -31.54
N LEU A 332 -4.99 12.67 -30.27
CA LEU A 332 -4.13 12.39 -29.13
C LEU A 332 -3.94 10.88 -28.90
N GLN A 333 -5.01 10.11 -29.01
CA GLN A 333 -4.94 8.63 -28.89
C GLN A 333 -4.11 8.02 -30.01
N ASP A 334 -4.32 8.48 -31.25
CA ASP A 334 -3.57 8.04 -32.41
C ASP A 334 -2.08 8.40 -32.30
N PHE A 335 -1.72 9.57 -31.80
CA PHE A 335 -0.34 9.94 -31.47
C PHE A 335 0.34 8.88 -30.59
N TYR A 336 -0.27 8.50 -29.46
CA TYR A 336 0.27 7.46 -28.58
C TYR A 336 0.30 6.06 -29.21
N SER A 337 -0.57 5.79 -30.19
CA SER A 337 -0.61 4.50 -30.86
C SER A 337 0.48 4.33 -31.90
N ARG A 338 0.77 5.39 -32.66
CA ARG A 338 1.75 5.40 -33.75
C ARG A 338 3.20 5.51 -33.26
N HIS A 339 3.43 6.31 -32.23
CA HIS A 339 4.77 6.56 -31.72
C HIS A 339 5.13 5.56 -30.63
N LYS A 340 6.30 4.97 -30.74
CA LYS A 340 6.81 4.01 -29.75
C LYS A 340 8.12 4.46 -29.12
N ASP A 341 8.90 5.29 -29.80
CA ASP A 341 10.24 5.68 -29.39
C ASP A 341 10.36 7.20 -29.25
N TYR A 342 11.34 7.65 -28.49
CA TYR A 342 11.68 9.05 -28.31
C TYR A 342 12.62 9.47 -29.45
N ASP A 343 12.06 9.95 -30.56
CA ASP A 343 12.80 10.38 -31.75
C ASP A 343 12.33 11.76 -32.23
N GLU A 344 13.02 12.31 -33.21
CA GLU A 344 12.70 13.63 -33.80
C GLU A 344 11.29 13.69 -34.37
N LYS A 345 10.83 12.58 -34.94
CA LYS A 345 9.47 12.50 -35.49
C LYS A 345 8.40 12.56 -34.40
N THR A 346 8.63 11.84 -33.31
CA THR A 346 7.75 11.87 -32.14
C THR A 346 7.66 13.26 -31.55
N ILE A 347 8.80 13.97 -31.44
CA ILE A 347 8.84 15.34 -30.96
C ILE A 347 8.07 16.28 -31.90
N PHE A 348 8.36 16.22 -33.20
CA PHE A 348 7.72 17.07 -34.20
C PHE A 348 6.19 16.86 -34.26
N ASP A 349 5.74 15.60 -34.28
CA ASP A 349 4.30 15.28 -34.32
C ASP A 349 3.59 15.71 -33.01
N PHE A 350 4.27 15.61 -31.85
CA PHE A 350 3.76 16.12 -30.58
C PHE A 350 3.59 17.65 -30.59
N GLU A 351 4.61 18.38 -31.08
CA GLU A 351 4.56 19.84 -31.14
C GLU A 351 3.42 20.31 -32.04
N ASN A 352 3.29 19.72 -33.24
CA ASN A 352 2.19 20.05 -34.14
C ASN A 352 0.81 19.76 -33.51
N MET A 353 0.67 18.60 -32.88
CA MET A 353 -0.58 18.25 -32.17
C MET A 353 -0.85 19.25 -31.03
N ALA A 354 0.13 19.59 -30.22
CA ALA A 354 -0.04 20.54 -29.12
C ALA A 354 -0.41 21.94 -29.63
N LEU A 355 0.16 22.39 -30.76
CA LEU A 355 -0.22 23.65 -31.42
C LEU A 355 -1.67 23.60 -31.95
N ASP A 356 -2.12 22.47 -32.53
CA ASP A 356 -3.52 22.30 -32.93
C ASP A 356 -4.48 22.52 -31.74
N PHE A 357 -4.14 21.96 -30.58
CA PHE A 357 -4.93 22.19 -29.36
C PHE A 357 -4.89 23.65 -28.91
N CYS A 358 -3.72 24.29 -28.90
CA CYS A 358 -3.58 25.70 -28.52
C CYS A 358 -4.36 26.65 -29.44
N ASN A 359 -4.45 26.35 -30.73
CA ASN A 359 -5.13 27.13 -31.75
C ASN A 359 -6.63 26.81 -31.87
N SER A 360 -7.14 25.90 -31.03
CA SER A 360 -8.55 25.53 -31.01
C SER A 360 -9.46 26.79 -30.72
N THR A 361 -10.61 26.82 -31.30
CA THR A 361 -11.64 27.85 -30.97
C THR A 361 -12.33 27.63 -29.64
N MET A 362 -12.10 26.44 -29.03
CA MET A 362 -12.69 25.99 -27.76
C MET A 362 -11.72 26.29 -26.61
N LYS A 363 -12.09 27.17 -25.69
CA LYS A 363 -11.25 27.56 -24.53
C LYS A 363 -10.78 26.37 -23.67
N GLU A 364 -11.60 25.33 -23.56
CA GLU A 364 -11.28 24.13 -22.79
C GLU A 364 -10.15 23.33 -23.46
N MET A 365 -10.18 23.24 -24.79
CA MET A 365 -9.14 22.56 -25.57
C MET A 365 -7.87 23.40 -25.67
N GLN A 366 -7.98 24.75 -25.77
CA GLN A 366 -6.80 25.62 -25.67
C GLN A 366 -6.04 25.43 -24.37
N LYS A 367 -6.76 25.43 -23.23
CA LYS A 367 -6.14 25.19 -21.92
C LYS A 367 -5.48 23.82 -21.81
N PHE A 368 -6.03 22.80 -22.46
CA PHE A 368 -5.41 21.51 -22.56
C PHE A 368 -4.13 21.56 -23.43
N GLY A 369 -4.14 22.25 -24.56
CA GLY A 369 -2.95 22.51 -25.38
C GLY A 369 -1.84 23.22 -24.62
N GLU A 370 -2.16 24.29 -23.89
CA GLU A 370 -1.21 25.00 -23.02
C GLU A 370 -0.62 24.07 -21.95
N MET A 371 -1.41 23.13 -21.43
CA MET A 371 -0.94 22.12 -20.50
C MET A 371 0.01 21.13 -21.17
N LEU A 372 -0.28 20.69 -22.42
CA LEU A 372 0.63 19.83 -23.21
C LEU A 372 1.98 20.52 -23.40
N VAL A 373 2.00 21.77 -23.87
CA VAL A 373 3.23 22.55 -24.09
C VAL A 373 4.03 22.69 -22.78
N ARG A 374 3.36 23.05 -21.68
CA ARG A 374 4.01 23.22 -20.38
C ARG A 374 4.66 21.95 -19.83
N ASN A 375 4.16 20.79 -20.19
CA ASN A 375 4.60 19.49 -19.71
C ASN A 375 5.24 18.64 -20.83
N ALA A 376 5.64 19.25 -21.94
CA ALA A 376 6.10 18.55 -23.13
C ALA A 376 7.23 17.55 -22.84
N VAL A 377 8.25 18.00 -22.10
CA VAL A 377 9.42 17.16 -21.77
C VAL A 377 8.99 15.92 -20.99
N GLU A 378 8.22 16.08 -19.94
CA GLU A 378 7.80 14.97 -19.08
C GLU A 378 6.81 14.02 -19.78
N ILE A 379 6.01 14.54 -20.71
CA ILE A 379 5.11 13.71 -21.53
C ILE A 379 5.92 12.91 -22.54
N LEU A 380 6.89 13.54 -23.22
CA LEU A 380 7.73 12.88 -24.20
C LEU A 380 8.70 11.88 -23.57
N ASN A 381 9.16 12.11 -22.33
CA ASN A 381 9.97 11.15 -21.58
C ASN A 381 9.30 9.77 -21.40
N TYR A 382 7.96 9.68 -21.55
CA TYR A 382 7.28 8.39 -21.58
C TYR A 382 7.79 7.49 -22.71
N PHE A 383 8.15 8.04 -23.86
CA PHE A 383 8.62 7.28 -25.03
C PHE A 383 10.04 6.73 -24.84
N ASP A 384 10.81 7.30 -23.94
CA ASP A 384 12.13 6.79 -23.54
C ASP A 384 12.01 5.79 -22.38
N THR A 385 11.37 6.21 -21.29
CA THR A 385 11.30 5.41 -20.05
C THR A 385 10.37 4.21 -20.15
N LYS A 386 9.34 4.25 -20.99
CA LYS A 386 8.23 3.28 -21.08
C LYS A 386 7.52 3.00 -19.73
N ARG A 387 7.69 3.89 -18.76
CA ARG A 387 7.10 3.73 -17.42
C ARG A 387 5.77 4.45 -17.33
N THR A 388 4.78 3.77 -16.74
CA THR A 388 3.42 4.28 -16.52
C THR A 388 3.08 4.21 -15.03
N ASN A 389 2.05 4.93 -14.63
CA ASN A 389 1.50 4.84 -13.27
C ASN A 389 0.59 3.61 -13.04
N ALA A 390 0.54 2.65 -13.98
CA ALA A 390 -0.30 1.46 -13.84
C ALA A 390 -0.03 0.68 -12.54
N ILE A 391 1.23 0.70 -12.08
CA ILE A 391 1.62 0.11 -10.78
C ILE A 391 0.92 0.86 -9.63
N LEU A 392 0.91 2.19 -9.68
CA LEU A 392 0.23 3.04 -8.68
C LEU A 392 -1.27 2.84 -8.70
N GLU A 393 -1.89 2.74 -9.89
CA GLU A 393 -3.32 2.41 -10.03
C GLU A 393 -3.63 1.05 -9.41
N GLY A 394 -2.76 0.04 -9.62
CA GLY A 394 -2.86 -1.26 -8.98
C GLY A 394 -2.79 -1.17 -7.45
N PHE A 395 -1.89 -0.36 -6.89
CA PHE A 395 -1.83 -0.11 -5.45
C PHE A 395 -3.05 0.68 -4.96
N ASN A 396 -3.50 1.70 -5.66
CA ASN A 396 -4.70 2.47 -5.31
C ASN A 396 -5.95 1.58 -5.28
N SER A 397 -6.06 0.63 -6.20
CA SER A 397 -7.11 -0.39 -6.21
C SER A 397 -7.02 -1.29 -4.98
N LYS A 398 -5.85 -1.81 -4.63
CA LYS A 398 -5.62 -2.60 -3.40
C LYS A 398 -5.94 -1.79 -2.14
N ILE A 399 -5.51 -0.54 -2.06
CA ILE A 399 -5.78 0.37 -0.95
C ILE A 399 -7.29 0.63 -0.82
N SER A 400 -7.98 0.78 -1.95
CA SER A 400 -9.45 0.92 -1.98
C SER A 400 -10.16 -0.33 -1.45
N ILE A 401 -9.68 -1.52 -1.81
CA ILE A 401 -10.22 -2.78 -1.28
C ILE A 401 -10.01 -2.86 0.24
N ILE A 402 -8.82 -2.53 0.73
CA ILE A 402 -8.51 -2.50 2.17
C ILE A 402 -9.46 -1.56 2.90
N LYS A 403 -9.62 -0.33 2.40
CA LYS A 403 -10.50 0.69 2.96
C LYS A 403 -11.97 0.25 2.98
N ASN A 404 -12.47 -0.26 1.85
CA ASN A 404 -13.87 -0.67 1.70
C ASN A 404 -14.20 -1.88 2.56
N ARG A 405 -13.30 -2.87 2.65
CA ARG A 405 -13.43 -4.03 3.54
C ARG A 405 -13.57 -3.62 5.00
N ALA A 406 -12.80 -2.64 5.44
CA ALA A 406 -12.87 -2.09 6.80
C ALA A 406 -14.04 -1.09 7.00
N ARG A 407 -14.84 -0.78 5.96
CA ARG A 407 -15.85 0.29 5.96
C ARG A 407 -15.27 1.66 6.36
N GLY A 408 -13.99 1.88 5.98
CA GLY A 408 -13.21 3.07 6.32
C GLY A 408 -12.39 2.93 7.60
N PHE A 409 -11.49 3.89 7.80
CA PHE A 409 -10.63 3.97 8.98
C PHE A 409 -10.86 5.30 9.69
N ARG A 410 -11.01 5.26 11.02
CA ARG A 410 -11.07 6.47 11.86
C ARG A 410 -9.66 6.96 12.18
N ASN A 411 -8.72 6.04 12.37
CA ASN A 411 -7.33 6.33 12.70
C ASN A 411 -6.46 6.19 11.46
N MET A 412 -5.84 7.30 11.05
CA MET A 412 -5.01 7.34 9.85
C MET A 412 -3.73 6.50 9.99
N LYS A 413 -3.14 6.43 11.18
CA LYS A 413 -1.97 5.58 11.44
C LYS A 413 -2.30 4.10 11.25
N ASN A 414 -3.47 3.67 11.71
CA ASN A 414 -3.94 2.30 11.50
C ASN A 414 -4.14 2.01 10.00
N PHE A 415 -4.63 2.99 9.24
CA PHE A 415 -4.78 2.83 7.80
C PHE A 415 -3.43 2.71 7.09
N MET A 416 -2.48 3.57 7.41
CA MET A 416 -1.11 3.49 6.87
C MET A 416 -0.43 2.16 7.24
N ASN A 417 -0.58 1.68 8.48
CA ASN A 417 -0.07 0.37 8.89
C ASN A 417 -0.69 -0.78 8.07
N MET A 418 -1.99 -0.72 7.76
CA MET A 418 -2.64 -1.70 6.89
C MET A 418 -2.13 -1.62 5.44
N ILE A 419 -1.85 -0.42 4.93
CA ILE A 419 -1.23 -0.25 3.60
C ILE A 419 0.15 -0.91 3.58
N TYR A 420 1.01 -0.62 4.55
CA TYR A 420 2.32 -1.28 4.66
C TYR A 420 2.20 -2.79 4.79
N PHE A 421 1.32 -3.27 5.66
CA PHE A 421 1.11 -4.69 5.87
C PHE A 421 0.69 -5.45 4.61
N CYS A 422 -0.21 -4.86 3.81
CA CYS A 422 -0.75 -5.51 2.62
C CYS A 422 0.04 -5.22 1.33
N CYS A 423 0.79 -4.11 1.28
CA CYS A 423 1.38 -3.59 0.06
C CYS A 423 2.89 -3.26 0.17
N GLY A 424 3.47 -3.35 1.37
CA GLY A 424 4.88 -2.98 1.63
C GLY A 424 5.88 -4.09 1.33
N ASP A 425 5.44 -5.28 0.94
CA ASP A 425 6.27 -6.50 0.80
C ASP A 425 7.20 -6.70 2.01
N LEU A 426 6.61 -6.54 3.20
CA LEU A 426 7.34 -6.61 4.46
C LEU A 426 7.66 -8.06 4.81
N ASP A 427 8.90 -8.31 5.16
CA ASP A 427 9.31 -9.57 5.77
C ASP A 427 8.81 -9.64 7.22
N ILE A 428 7.60 -10.14 7.38
CA ILE A 428 7.02 -10.39 8.69
C ILE A 428 7.19 -11.87 8.97
N CYS A 429 8.26 -12.19 9.71
CA CYS A 429 8.53 -13.55 10.15
C CYS A 429 7.37 -14.09 10.99
N PHE A 430 6.53 -14.90 10.38
CA PHE A 430 5.67 -15.81 11.11
C PHE A 430 6.43 -17.13 11.30
N GLN A 431 6.39 -17.69 12.51
CA GLN A 431 6.61 -19.13 12.57
C GLN A 431 5.47 -19.76 11.77
N PRO A 432 5.77 -20.50 10.69
CA PRO A 432 4.70 -21.08 9.88
C PRO A 432 3.87 -21.97 10.79
N ILE A 433 2.57 -21.71 10.81
CA ILE A 433 1.60 -22.70 11.28
C ILE A 433 1.57 -23.71 10.15
N MET A 434 2.41 -24.75 10.30
CA MET A 434 2.34 -25.92 9.41
C MET A 434 1.07 -26.70 9.70
#